data_4e46f0099f5d956028ab6f0d5ab7b83d
#
_entry.id   4e46f0099f5d956028ab6f0d5ab7b83d
#
_cell.length_a   1.000
_cell.length_b   1.000
_cell.length_c   1.000
_cell.angle_alpha   90.00
_cell.angle_beta   90.00
_cell.angle_gamma   90.00
#
_symmetry.space_group_name_H-M   'P 1'
#
loop_
_entity.id
_entity.type
_entity.pdbx_description
1 polymer ?
#
loop_
_entity_poly.entity_id
_entity_poly.type
_entity_poly.pdbx_seq_one_letter_code
_entity_poly.pdbx_strand_id
1 'polypeptide(L)'
;EKFKLTGKVAMVIGGATGIGKAMAEALAQAGANIVIADLQSNIGQETATTISTQSGVKTTSLKLDITHSDEVNQIVDYVVREYGKIDILVNNASISIQDDTENISYEEWLKEINLSLNGAFSVAQTVGRQMIEKGSGSIINVSSVLGLIANKTQDQSSYETSKAGVTMLTKSLAREWSRYGIKVNAIAPGYMRTIETEKILNDNTETNTTPMERVGEPEELAGITVYLASDASSFTQGSVFNIDGGYSAL
;
A
#
# COMPACT_ATOMS: atom_id res chain seq x y z
N GLU A 1 -21.21 -4.91 11.33
CA GLU A 1 -20.85 -3.61 11.91
C GLU A 1 -19.34 -3.42 12.07
N LYS A 2 -18.56 -4.43 12.52
CA LYS A 2 -17.11 -4.32 12.76
C LYS A 2 -16.27 -3.96 11.52
N PHE A 3 -16.78 -4.22 10.32
CA PHE A 3 -16.13 -3.89 9.04
C PHE A 3 -16.52 -2.52 8.48
N LYS A 4 -17.46 -1.80 9.10
CA LYS A 4 -17.88 -0.47 8.66
C LYS A 4 -16.80 0.57 8.92
N LEU A 5 -16.58 1.43 7.92
CA LEU A 5 -15.61 2.52 7.98
C LEU A 5 -16.29 3.90 7.89
N THR A 6 -17.62 3.96 8.14
CA THR A 6 -18.39 5.21 8.06
C THR A 6 -17.78 6.28 8.96
N GLY A 7 -17.49 7.45 8.37
CA GLY A 7 -16.87 8.58 9.05
C GLY A 7 -15.36 8.47 9.28
N LYS A 8 -14.72 7.39 8.84
CA LYS A 8 -13.25 7.27 8.79
C LYS A 8 -12.69 8.01 7.57
N VAL A 9 -11.45 8.41 7.65
CA VAL A 9 -10.68 9.02 6.57
C VAL A 9 -9.50 8.12 6.23
N ALA A 10 -9.46 7.64 5.00
CA ALA A 10 -8.38 6.79 4.48
C ALA A 10 -7.54 7.56 3.47
N MET A 11 -6.24 7.63 3.72
CA MET A 11 -5.24 8.16 2.78
C MET A 11 -4.54 6.98 2.08
N VAL A 12 -4.59 6.95 0.76
CA VAL A 12 -4.03 5.87 -0.07
C VAL A 12 -2.92 6.45 -0.93
N ILE A 13 -1.69 6.04 -0.64
CA ILE A 13 -0.49 6.43 -1.39
C ILE A 13 -0.32 5.49 -2.59
N GLY A 14 -0.17 6.07 -3.79
CA GLY A 14 -0.18 5.29 -5.03
C GLY A 14 -1.57 4.73 -5.33
N GLY A 15 -2.61 5.53 -5.07
CA GLY A 15 -4.00 5.12 -5.20
C GLY A 15 -4.65 5.41 -6.54
N ALA A 16 -3.90 5.94 -7.51
CA ALA A 16 -4.46 6.30 -8.82
C ALA A 16 -4.80 5.09 -9.70
N THR A 17 -4.01 4.02 -9.61
CA THR A 17 -4.12 2.83 -10.47
C THR A 17 -3.93 1.53 -9.69
N GLY A 18 -4.15 0.40 -10.35
CA GLY A 18 -3.75 -0.95 -9.91
C GLY A 18 -4.26 -1.31 -8.51
N ILE A 19 -3.37 -1.89 -7.72
CA ILE A 19 -3.65 -2.35 -6.35
C ILE A 19 -4.14 -1.21 -5.45
N GLY A 20 -3.47 -0.05 -5.50
CA GLY A 20 -3.85 1.09 -4.67
C GLY A 20 -5.25 1.61 -4.96
N LYS A 21 -5.65 1.66 -6.25
CA LYS A 21 -7.01 2.01 -6.66
C LYS A 21 -8.03 1.01 -6.11
N ALA A 22 -7.81 -0.30 -6.29
CA ALA A 22 -8.72 -1.33 -5.80
C ALA A 22 -8.88 -1.28 -4.27
N MET A 23 -7.80 -1.01 -3.55
CA MET A 23 -7.84 -0.82 -2.09
C MET A 23 -8.63 0.45 -1.71
N ALA A 24 -8.46 1.56 -2.43
CA ALA A 24 -9.22 2.79 -2.21
C ALA A 24 -10.72 2.59 -2.46
N GLU A 25 -11.09 1.89 -3.53
CA GLU A 25 -12.47 1.52 -3.85
C GLU A 25 -13.10 0.66 -2.75
N ALA A 26 -12.38 -0.34 -2.24
CA ALA A 26 -12.85 -1.20 -1.16
C ALA A 26 -13.11 -0.41 0.13
N LEU A 27 -12.20 0.49 0.51
CA LEU A 27 -12.35 1.35 1.69
C LEU A 27 -13.55 2.30 1.53
N ALA A 28 -13.76 2.85 0.33
CA ALA A 28 -14.90 3.71 0.01
C ALA A 28 -16.23 2.95 0.11
N GLN A 29 -16.30 1.75 -0.44
CA GLN A 29 -17.48 0.87 -0.36
C GLN A 29 -17.82 0.50 1.09
N ALA A 30 -16.81 0.40 1.96
CA ALA A 30 -17.00 0.21 3.41
C ALA A 30 -17.41 1.51 4.16
N GLY A 31 -17.44 2.67 3.47
CA GLY A 31 -17.94 3.95 3.98
C GLY A 31 -16.87 4.96 4.40
N ALA A 32 -15.59 4.72 4.10
CA ALA A 32 -14.53 5.69 4.39
C ALA A 32 -14.50 6.83 3.37
N ASN A 33 -14.21 8.04 3.80
CA ASN A 33 -13.78 9.11 2.91
C ASN A 33 -12.36 8.83 2.42
N ILE A 34 -12.07 9.12 1.15
CA ILE A 34 -10.82 8.72 0.51
C ILE A 34 -9.99 9.93 0.11
N VAL A 35 -8.70 9.88 0.43
CA VAL A 35 -7.69 10.78 -0.12
C VAL A 35 -6.70 9.93 -0.93
N ILE A 36 -6.68 10.13 -2.23
CA ILE A 36 -5.69 9.54 -3.13
C ILE A 36 -4.49 10.48 -3.17
N ALA A 37 -3.30 10.00 -2.88
CA ALA A 37 -2.05 10.73 -3.05
C ALA A 37 -1.15 9.96 -4.03
N ASP A 38 -0.89 10.57 -5.20
CA ASP A 38 -0.20 9.91 -6.31
C ASP A 38 0.59 10.92 -7.15
N LEU A 39 1.66 10.47 -7.80
CA LEU A 39 2.37 11.30 -8.79
C LEU A 39 1.50 11.61 -10.01
N GLN A 40 0.63 10.69 -10.40
CA GLN A 40 -0.25 10.75 -11.56
C GLN A 40 -1.53 11.53 -11.25
N SER A 41 -1.42 12.84 -11.04
CA SER A 41 -2.52 13.68 -10.53
C SER A 41 -3.80 13.61 -11.38
N ASN A 42 -3.69 13.55 -12.72
CA ASN A 42 -4.84 13.50 -13.62
C ASN A 42 -5.60 12.17 -13.46
N ILE A 43 -4.88 11.05 -13.47
CA ILE A 43 -5.46 9.72 -13.28
C ILE A 43 -6.03 9.59 -11.86
N GLY A 44 -5.32 10.12 -10.87
CA GLY A 44 -5.80 10.18 -9.49
C GLY A 44 -7.12 10.94 -9.36
N GLN A 45 -7.28 12.05 -10.09
CA GLN A 45 -8.52 12.83 -10.10
C GLN A 45 -9.68 12.06 -10.76
N GLU A 46 -9.43 11.36 -11.86
CA GLU A 46 -10.43 10.51 -12.52
C GLU A 46 -10.87 9.36 -11.58
N THR A 47 -9.92 8.71 -10.92
CA THR A 47 -10.18 7.65 -9.95
C THR A 47 -10.97 8.19 -8.75
N ALA A 48 -10.61 9.33 -8.18
CA ALA A 48 -11.34 9.96 -7.10
C ALA A 48 -12.79 10.28 -7.49
N THR A 49 -13.00 10.81 -8.68
CA THR A 49 -14.35 11.11 -9.21
C THR A 49 -15.18 9.84 -9.37
N THR A 50 -14.58 8.79 -9.90
CA THR A 50 -15.25 7.48 -10.06
C THR A 50 -15.67 6.91 -8.73
N ILE A 51 -14.76 6.88 -7.74
CA ILE A 51 -15.04 6.39 -6.39
C ILE A 51 -16.16 7.20 -5.74
N SER A 52 -16.11 8.54 -5.81
CA SER A 52 -17.16 9.39 -5.25
C SER A 52 -18.53 9.12 -5.86
N THR A 53 -18.58 8.95 -7.18
CA THR A 53 -19.83 8.69 -7.92
C THR A 53 -20.43 7.34 -7.52
N GLN A 54 -19.60 6.33 -7.35
CA GLN A 54 -20.05 4.96 -7.07
C GLN A 54 -20.42 4.73 -5.60
N SER A 55 -19.68 5.35 -4.67
CA SER A 55 -19.83 5.08 -3.23
C SER A 55 -20.54 6.20 -2.45
N GLY A 56 -20.61 7.40 -3.03
CA GLY A 56 -21.22 8.58 -2.36
C GLY A 56 -20.35 9.19 -1.25
N VAL A 57 -19.14 8.68 -1.01
CA VAL A 57 -18.24 9.23 0.01
C VAL A 57 -17.46 10.45 -0.53
N LYS A 58 -16.97 11.29 0.39
CA LYS A 58 -16.07 12.39 0.01
C LYS A 58 -14.74 11.84 -0.45
N THR A 59 -14.27 12.26 -1.64
CA THR A 59 -12.97 11.88 -2.20
C THR A 59 -12.17 13.11 -2.61
N THR A 60 -10.85 13.01 -2.50
CA THR A 60 -9.91 14.05 -2.98
C THR A 60 -8.71 13.35 -3.58
N SER A 61 -8.19 13.89 -4.68
CA SER A 61 -6.90 13.50 -5.26
C SER A 61 -5.89 14.62 -5.07
N LEU A 62 -4.69 14.24 -4.64
CA LEU A 62 -3.57 15.15 -4.39
C LEU A 62 -2.33 14.61 -5.10
N LYS A 63 -1.59 15.51 -5.76
CA LYS A 63 -0.28 15.14 -6.30
C LYS A 63 0.72 15.02 -5.16
N LEU A 64 1.48 13.94 -5.12
CA LEU A 64 2.50 13.70 -4.09
C LEU A 64 3.65 12.87 -4.66
N ASP A 65 4.87 13.37 -4.47
CA ASP A 65 6.09 12.59 -4.57
C ASP A 65 6.58 12.24 -3.16
N ILE A 66 6.47 10.97 -2.79
CA ILE A 66 6.85 10.51 -1.43
C ILE A 66 8.36 10.48 -1.19
N THR A 67 9.18 10.69 -2.22
CA THR A 67 10.63 10.83 -2.06
C THR A 67 11.03 12.20 -1.48
N HIS A 68 10.10 13.16 -1.45
CA HIS A 68 10.27 14.50 -0.89
C HIS A 68 9.51 14.63 0.43
N SER A 69 10.23 14.50 1.55
CA SER A 69 9.63 14.55 2.90
C SER A 69 8.85 15.84 3.20
N ASP A 70 9.27 16.98 2.62
CA ASP A 70 8.57 18.25 2.79
C ASP A 70 7.20 18.24 2.08
N GLU A 71 7.10 17.63 0.89
CA GLU A 71 5.82 17.44 0.23
C GLU A 71 4.90 16.52 1.05
N VAL A 72 5.45 15.44 1.60
CA VAL A 72 4.71 14.53 2.48
C VAL A 72 4.12 15.29 3.66
N ASN A 73 4.92 16.12 4.36
CA ASN A 73 4.45 16.91 5.49
C ASN A 73 3.32 17.88 5.06
N GLN A 74 3.51 18.62 3.98
CA GLN A 74 2.51 19.59 3.47
C GLN A 74 1.18 18.91 3.10
N ILE A 75 1.23 17.75 2.46
CA ILE A 75 0.04 17.00 2.06
C ILE A 75 -0.68 16.41 3.28
N VAL A 76 0.04 15.84 4.23
CA VAL A 76 -0.57 15.33 5.48
C VAL A 76 -1.23 16.46 6.26
N ASP A 77 -0.58 17.61 6.41
CA ASP A 77 -1.15 18.79 7.08
C ASP A 77 -2.40 19.30 6.36
N TYR A 78 -2.38 19.31 5.02
CA TYR A 78 -3.56 19.65 4.23
C TYR A 78 -4.72 18.69 4.52
N VAL A 79 -4.48 17.37 4.50
CA VAL A 79 -5.53 16.37 4.75
C VAL A 79 -6.09 16.52 6.17
N VAL A 80 -5.25 16.72 7.17
CA VAL A 80 -5.69 16.93 8.55
C VAL A 80 -6.53 18.19 8.67
N ARG A 81 -6.18 19.28 8.00
CA ARG A 81 -6.96 20.52 8.00
C ARG A 81 -8.33 20.34 7.33
N GLU A 82 -8.39 19.64 6.18
CA GLU A 82 -9.62 19.50 5.38
C GLU A 82 -10.58 18.40 5.86
N TYR A 83 -10.05 17.37 6.50
CA TYR A 83 -10.80 16.20 6.96
C TYR A 83 -10.82 16.06 8.49
N GLY A 84 -10.00 16.84 9.21
CA GLY A 84 -9.87 16.81 10.66
C GLY A 84 -9.01 15.67 11.19
N LYS A 85 -8.67 14.67 10.36
CA LYS A 85 -7.95 13.44 10.78
C LYS A 85 -7.52 12.58 9.61
N ILE A 86 -6.61 11.64 9.89
CA ILE A 86 -6.36 10.46 9.07
C ILE A 86 -6.55 9.25 10.00
N ASP A 87 -7.50 8.37 9.69
CA ASP A 87 -7.79 7.15 10.47
C ASP A 87 -7.06 5.94 9.90
N ILE A 88 -6.88 5.91 8.58
CA ILE A 88 -6.33 4.77 7.84
C ILE A 88 -5.29 5.30 6.86
N LEU A 89 -4.12 4.67 6.85
CA LEU A 89 -3.10 4.86 5.83
C LEU A 89 -2.90 3.56 5.06
N VAL A 90 -3.00 3.61 3.74
CA VAL A 90 -2.52 2.56 2.84
C VAL A 90 -1.26 3.06 2.15
N ASN A 91 -0.15 2.42 2.44
CA ASN A 91 1.17 2.79 1.95
C ASN A 91 1.56 1.84 0.83
N ASN A 92 1.14 2.15 -0.42
CA ASN A 92 1.21 1.23 -1.56
C ASN A 92 2.25 1.64 -2.61
N ALA A 93 2.58 2.93 -2.77
CA ALA A 93 3.48 3.38 -3.84
C ALA A 93 4.83 2.66 -3.83
N SER A 94 5.23 2.14 -4.96
CA SER A 94 6.52 1.48 -5.20
C SER A 94 6.83 1.44 -6.69
N ILE A 95 8.09 1.17 -7.03
CA ILE A 95 8.53 0.81 -8.37
C ILE A 95 9.22 -0.55 -8.31
N SER A 96 9.39 -1.21 -9.45
CA SER A 96 10.21 -2.40 -9.60
C SER A 96 11.17 -2.19 -10.76
N ILE A 97 12.46 -2.32 -10.48
CA ILE A 97 13.53 -2.33 -11.46
C ILE A 97 13.99 -3.78 -11.61
N GLN A 98 14.01 -4.26 -12.85
CA GLN A 98 14.38 -5.64 -13.19
C GLN A 98 15.68 -5.58 -13.97
N ASP A 99 16.74 -6.08 -13.38
CA ASP A 99 18.04 -6.25 -13.99
C ASP A 99 18.87 -7.23 -13.15
N ASP A 100 19.85 -7.88 -13.75
CA ASP A 100 20.85 -8.69 -13.03
C ASP A 100 21.58 -7.82 -12.00
N THR A 101 21.81 -8.35 -10.82
CA THR A 101 22.39 -7.57 -9.72
C THR A 101 23.75 -6.94 -10.05
N GLU A 102 24.55 -7.60 -10.88
CA GLU A 102 25.84 -7.08 -11.35
C GLU A 102 25.74 -5.95 -12.37
N ASN A 103 24.57 -5.74 -12.98
CA ASN A 103 24.32 -4.73 -14.00
C ASN A 103 23.60 -3.52 -13.46
N ILE A 104 22.75 -3.67 -12.42
CA ILE A 104 21.99 -2.56 -11.85
C ILE A 104 22.94 -1.45 -11.35
N SER A 105 22.72 -0.22 -11.80
CA SER A 105 23.50 0.91 -11.33
C SER A 105 23.15 1.27 -9.88
N TYR A 106 24.11 1.85 -9.16
CA TYR A 106 23.85 2.33 -7.80
C TYR A 106 22.75 3.42 -7.75
N GLU A 107 22.59 4.18 -8.82
CA GLU A 107 21.54 5.19 -8.95
C GLU A 107 20.16 4.53 -9.04
N GLU A 108 20.00 3.49 -9.84
CA GLU A 108 18.75 2.72 -9.95
C GLU A 108 18.41 2.03 -8.63
N TRP A 109 19.40 1.41 -7.98
CA TRP A 109 19.25 0.87 -6.63
C TRP A 109 18.71 1.93 -5.66
N LEU A 110 19.35 3.11 -5.60
CA LEU A 110 18.91 4.19 -4.72
C LEU A 110 17.52 4.71 -5.08
N LYS A 111 17.18 4.81 -6.36
CA LYS A 111 15.87 5.25 -6.82
C LYS A 111 14.77 4.33 -6.29
N GLU A 112 14.97 3.01 -6.36
CA GLU A 112 14.00 2.05 -5.85
C GLU A 112 13.90 2.05 -4.33
N ILE A 113 15.02 2.02 -3.63
CA ILE A 113 15.06 2.09 -2.16
C ILE A 113 14.45 3.40 -1.65
N ASN A 114 14.76 4.52 -2.29
CA ASN A 114 14.24 5.83 -1.88
C ASN A 114 12.72 5.92 -2.04
N LEU A 115 12.15 5.39 -3.12
CA LEU A 115 10.72 5.42 -3.30
C LEU A 115 10.03 4.35 -2.47
N SER A 116 10.42 3.09 -2.62
CA SER A 116 9.67 1.96 -2.09
C SER A 116 9.85 1.75 -0.57
N LEU A 117 10.99 2.12 0.00
CA LEU A 117 11.28 1.97 1.43
C LEU A 117 11.35 3.30 2.18
N ASN A 118 12.22 4.23 1.76
CA ASN A 118 12.39 5.49 2.46
C ASN A 118 11.13 6.37 2.36
N GLY A 119 10.46 6.39 1.19
CA GLY A 119 9.18 7.07 0.99
C GLY A 119 8.08 6.46 1.87
N ALA A 120 7.99 5.13 1.91
CA ALA A 120 7.05 4.43 2.80
C ALA A 120 7.29 4.78 4.28
N PHE A 121 8.54 4.85 4.72
CA PHE A 121 8.90 5.29 6.07
C PHE A 121 8.49 6.74 6.31
N SER A 122 8.80 7.66 5.40
CA SER A 122 8.50 9.10 5.52
C SER A 122 7.00 9.34 5.70
N VAL A 123 6.18 8.70 4.86
CA VAL A 123 4.72 8.80 4.95
C VAL A 123 4.20 8.20 6.25
N ALA A 124 4.65 6.98 6.60
CA ALA A 124 4.23 6.31 7.82
C ALA A 124 4.60 7.14 9.07
N GLN A 125 5.79 7.76 9.10
CA GLN A 125 6.23 8.61 10.20
C GLN A 125 5.35 9.86 10.33
N THR A 126 5.09 10.58 9.23
CA THR A 126 4.33 11.84 9.25
C THR A 126 2.86 11.61 9.63
N VAL A 127 2.22 10.61 9.01
CA VAL A 127 0.84 10.21 9.36
C VAL A 127 0.79 9.62 10.78
N GLY A 128 1.81 8.84 11.15
CA GLY A 128 1.92 8.24 12.48
C GLY A 128 1.94 9.26 13.60
N ARG A 129 2.60 10.41 13.44
CA ARG A 129 2.57 11.52 14.41
C ARG A 129 1.14 11.99 14.68
N GLN A 130 0.34 12.19 13.62
CA GLN A 130 -1.07 12.59 13.73
C GLN A 130 -1.91 11.51 14.43
N MET A 131 -1.66 10.24 14.11
CA MET A 131 -2.35 9.11 14.74
C MET A 131 -1.98 8.96 16.22
N ILE A 132 -0.70 9.20 16.60
CA ILE A 132 -0.21 9.18 17.98
C ILE A 132 -0.93 10.27 18.81
N GLU A 133 -0.99 11.50 18.32
CA GLU A 133 -1.69 12.60 18.98
C GLU A 133 -3.17 12.30 19.20
N LYS A 134 -3.80 11.61 18.24
CA LYS A 134 -5.19 11.20 18.31
C LYS A 134 -5.42 9.95 19.18
N GLY A 135 -4.42 9.14 19.43
CA GLY A 135 -4.51 7.88 20.17
C GLY A 135 -5.18 6.73 19.40
N SER A 136 -5.24 6.79 18.07
CA SER A 136 -5.84 5.73 17.24
C SER A 136 -5.43 5.83 15.78
N GLY A 137 -5.31 4.69 15.09
CA GLY A 137 -5.03 4.63 13.65
C GLY A 137 -4.85 3.22 13.14
N SER A 138 -4.88 3.06 11.82
CA SER A 138 -4.52 1.80 11.14
C SER A 138 -3.62 2.10 9.95
N ILE A 139 -2.44 1.52 9.94
CA ILE A 139 -1.48 1.61 8.83
C ILE A 139 -1.39 0.26 8.16
N ILE A 140 -1.60 0.24 6.84
CA ILE A 140 -1.52 -0.93 5.98
C ILE A 140 -0.39 -0.70 4.99
N ASN A 141 0.74 -1.35 5.19
CA ASN A 141 1.85 -1.30 4.25
C ASN A 141 1.67 -2.38 3.17
N VAL A 142 1.86 -2.01 1.91
CA VAL A 142 1.86 -2.99 0.82
C VAL A 142 3.31 -3.42 0.57
N SER A 143 3.63 -4.60 1.10
CA SER A 143 4.88 -5.31 0.84
C SER A 143 4.78 -6.11 -0.48
N SER A 144 5.34 -7.28 -0.51
CA SER A 144 5.26 -8.27 -1.59
C SER A 144 5.62 -9.64 -1.02
N VAL A 145 5.16 -10.72 -1.62
CA VAL A 145 5.73 -12.06 -1.35
C VAL A 145 7.23 -12.08 -1.60
N LEU A 146 7.71 -11.27 -2.53
CA LEU A 146 9.13 -11.10 -2.84
C LEU A 146 9.91 -10.30 -1.78
N GLY A 147 9.24 -9.77 -0.77
CA GLY A 147 9.85 -9.30 0.47
C GLY A 147 9.99 -10.40 1.54
N LEU A 148 9.57 -11.63 1.24
CA LEU A 148 9.60 -12.80 2.14
C LEU A 148 10.44 -13.94 1.56
N ILE A 149 10.41 -14.09 0.24
CA ILE A 149 11.17 -15.09 -0.52
C ILE A 149 11.80 -14.41 -1.74
N ALA A 150 12.92 -14.94 -2.25
CA ALA A 150 13.51 -14.48 -3.50
C ALA A 150 12.70 -14.97 -4.70
N ASN A 151 12.65 -14.16 -5.75
CA ASN A 151 12.02 -14.52 -7.01
C ASN A 151 12.79 -15.66 -7.69
N LYS A 152 12.06 -16.54 -8.36
CA LYS A 152 12.64 -17.69 -9.09
C LYS A 152 12.80 -17.42 -10.59
N THR A 153 12.14 -16.41 -11.10
CA THR A 153 11.97 -16.18 -12.55
C THR A 153 12.53 -14.86 -13.05
N GLN A 154 12.78 -13.90 -12.16
CA GLN A 154 13.22 -12.56 -12.52
C GLN A 154 14.21 -12.04 -11.48
N ASP A 155 15.28 -11.39 -11.95
CA ASP A 155 16.27 -10.75 -11.09
C ASP A 155 15.83 -9.33 -10.75
N GLN A 156 15.63 -9.05 -9.46
CA GLN A 156 15.12 -7.79 -8.94
C GLN A 156 15.50 -7.55 -7.48
N SER A 157 16.80 -7.70 -7.20
CA SER A 157 17.34 -7.64 -5.83
C SER A 157 17.01 -6.36 -5.08
N SER A 158 16.95 -5.21 -5.76
CA SER A 158 16.57 -3.91 -5.16
C SER A 158 15.12 -3.90 -4.71
N TYR A 159 14.21 -4.44 -5.52
CA TYR A 159 12.78 -4.55 -5.19
C TYR A 159 12.57 -5.47 -3.98
N GLU A 160 13.12 -6.67 -4.03
CA GLU A 160 13.03 -7.66 -2.96
C GLU A 160 13.56 -7.10 -1.63
N THR A 161 14.73 -6.44 -1.68
CA THR A 161 15.32 -5.78 -0.51
C THR A 161 14.41 -4.67 0.03
N SER A 162 13.85 -3.83 -0.84
CA SER A 162 12.93 -2.76 -0.45
C SER A 162 11.69 -3.31 0.24
N LYS A 163 11.08 -4.37 -0.31
CA LYS A 163 9.86 -5.01 0.22
C LYS A 163 10.13 -5.81 1.51
N ALA A 164 11.30 -6.43 1.64
CA ALA A 164 11.76 -7.01 2.90
C ALA A 164 11.93 -5.91 3.97
N GLY A 165 12.48 -4.76 3.60
CA GLY A 165 12.56 -3.58 4.44
C GLY A 165 11.21 -3.09 4.92
N VAL A 166 10.21 -2.98 4.03
CA VAL A 166 8.82 -2.60 4.37
C VAL A 166 8.18 -3.62 5.31
N THR A 167 8.46 -4.92 5.11
CA THR A 167 8.00 -5.99 6.00
C THR A 167 8.56 -5.83 7.42
N MET A 168 9.86 -5.53 7.55
CA MET A 168 10.47 -5.30 8.87
C MET A 168 10.04 -3.96 9.48
N LEU A 169 9.92 -2.90 8.68
CA LEU A 169 9.37 -1.61 9.10
C LEU A 169 7.99 -1.77 9.73
N THR A 170 7.11 -2.57 9.10
CA THR A 170 5.78 -2.90 9.63
C THR A 170 5.85 -3.47 11.04
N LYS A 171 6.71 -4.45 11.28
CA LYS A 171 6.89 -5.10 12.59
C LYS A 171 7.45 -4.13 13.64
N SER A 172 8.42 -3.30 13.23
CA SER A 172 9.03 -2.29 14.12
C SER A 172 8.00 -1.25 14.56
N LEU A 173 7.28 -0.65 13.62
CA LEU A 173 6.25 0.35 13.92
C LEU A 173 5.10 -0.25 14.72
N ALA A 174 4.68 -1.49 14.42
CA ALA A 174 3.67 -2.20 15.18
C ALA A 174 4.05 -2.32 16.65
N ARG A 175 5.28 -2.74 16.95
CA ARG A 175 5.80 -2.85 18.31
C ARG A 175 5.86 -1.50 19.02
N GLU A 176 6.35 -0.47 18.34
CA GLU A 176 6.57 0.86 18.92
C GLU A 176 5.25 1.60 19.18
N TRP A 177 4.29 1.51 18.25
CA TRP A 177 3.10 2.35 18.23
C TRP A 177 1.84 1.68 18.81
N SER A 178 1.91 0.39 19.15
CA SER A 178 0.82 -0.35 19.80
C SER A 178 0.30 0.36 21.05
N ARG A 179 1.21 0.90 21.86
CA ARG A 179 0.89 1.65 23.10
C ARG A 179 0.08 2.92 22.86
N TYR A 180 0.05 3.42 21.63
CA TYR A 180 -0.73 4.59 21.23
C TYR A 180 -2.05 4.22 20.53
N GLY A 181 -2.45 2.94 20.55
CA GLY A 181 -3.67 2.48 19.89
C GLY A 181 -3.58 2.43 18.36
N ILE A 182 -2.38 2.40 17.80
CA ILE A 182 -2.17 2.33 16.35
C ILE A 182 -1.89 0.89 15.94
N LYS A 183 -2.64 0.39 14.96
CA LYS A 183 -2.38 -0.88 14.30
C LYS A 183 -1.48 -0.66 13.09
N VAL A 184 -0.47 -1.49 12.93
CA VAL A 184 0.40 -1.49 11.74
C VAL A 184 0.53 -2.92 11.26
N ASN A 185 0.09 -3.20 10.04
CA ASN A 185 0.14 -4.51 9.41
C ASN A 185 0.56 -4.39 7.96
N ALA A 186 0.94 -5.47 7.32
CA ALA A 186 1.27 -5.51 5.91
C ALA A 186 0.41 -6.52 5.15
N ILE A 187 0.16 -6.21 3.89
CA ILE A 187 -0.31 -7.14 2.87
C ILE A 187 0.89 -7.44 1.97
N ALA A 188 1.12 -8.70 1.67
CA ALA A 188 2.15 -9.18 0.76
C ALA A 188 1.47 -9.86 -0.45
N PRO A 189 1.12 -9.08 -1.50
CA PRO A 189 0.55 -9.65 -2.71
C PRO A 189 1.55 -10.53 -3.45
N GLY A 190 1.07 -11.57 -4.13
CA GLY A 190 1.77 -12.24 -5.20
C GLY A 190 1.63 -11.49 -6.51
N TYR A 191 1.69 -12.20 -7.63
CA TYR A 191 1.46 -11.62 -8.94
C TYR A 191 -0.01 -11.22 -9.11
N MET A 192 -0.24 -9.92 -9.30
CA MET A 192 -1.55 -9.32 -9.51
C MET A 192 -1.64 -8.73 -10.93
N ARG A 193 -2.80 -8.85 -11.58
CA ARG A 193 -3.03 -8.25 -12.90
C ARG A 193 -3.19 -6.74 -12.78
N THR A 194 -2.16 -6.01 -13.16
CA THR A 194 -2.19 -4.55 -13.24
C THR A 194 -1.64 -4.11 -14.60
N ILE A 195 -1.79 -2.84 -14.94
CA ILE A 195 -1.22 -2.28 -16.20
C ILE A 195 0.30 -2.48 -16.22
N GLU A 196 0.95 -2.36 -15.08
CA GLU A 196 2.41 -2.50 -14.94
C GLU A 196 2.84 -3.96 -15.12
N THR A 197 2.06 -4.92 -14.64
CA THR A 197 2.41 -6.34 -14.68
C THR A 197 1.92 -7.03 -15.95
N GLU A 198 0.99 -6.45 -16.71
CA GLU A 198 0.36 -7.08 -17.87
C GLU A 198 1.38 -7.51 -18.93
N LYS A 199 2.46 -6.76 -19.12
CA LYS A 199 3.54 -7.09 -20.05
C LYS A 199 4.33 -8.33 -19.62
N ILE A 200 4.49 -8.52 -18.32
CA ILE A 200 5.25 -9.63 -17.71
C ILE A 200 4.40 -10.90 -17.73
N LEU A 201 3.10 -10.76 -17.50
CA LEU A 201 2.15 -11.88 -17.39
C LEU A 201 1.82 -12.56 -18.73
N ASN A 202 2.17 -11.95 -19.85
CA ASN A 202 1.87 -12.50 -21.19
C ASN A 202 2.66 -13.78 -21.53
N ASP A 203 3.72 -14.11 -20.79
CA ASP A 203 4.56 -15.30 -21.06
C ASP A 203 4.13 -16.55 -20.27
N ASN A 204 3.04 -16.51 -19.53
CA ASN A 204 2.49 -17.61 -18.70
C ASN A 204 3.45 -18.19 -17.64
N THR A 205 4.64 -17.64 -17.48
CA THR A 205 5.66 -18.18 -16.56
C THR A 205 5.21 -18.06 -15.11
N GLU A 206 4.70 -16.89 -14.73
CA GLU A 206 4.22 -16.60 -13.37
C GLU A 206 2.93 -17.35 -13.03
N THR A 207 2.07 -17.57 -14.04
CA THR A 207 0.83 -18.35 -13.89
C THR A 207 1.16 -19.81 -13.53
N ASN A 208 2.15 -20.38 -14.19
CA ASN A 208 2.55 -21.78 -13.97
C ASN A 208 3.28 -22.01 -12.64
N THR A 209 3.81 -20.94 -12.01
CA THR A 209 4.49 -21.03 -10.70
C THR A 209 3.56 -20.79 -9.52
N THR A 210 2.34 -20.34 -9.75
CA THR A 210 1.33 -20.13 -8.70
C THR A 210 0.48 -21.37 -8.51
N PRO A 211 0.36 -21.97 -7.32
CA PRO A 211 -0.45 -23.17 -7.08
C PRO A 211 -1.91 -23.06 -7.52
N MET A 212 -2.50 -21.86 -7.47
CA MET A 212 -3.85 -21.62 -8.01
C MET A 212 -3.90 -21.48 -9.53
N GLU A 213 -2.77 -21.66 -10.24
CA GLU A 213 -2.64 -21.64 -11.71
C GLU A 213 -3.21 -20.39 -12.38
N ARG A 214 -3.15 -19.26 -11.66
CA ARG A 214 -3.56 -17.95 -12.15
C ARG A 214 -2.87 -16.83 -11.37
N VAL A 215 -2.87 -15.64 -11.93
CA VAL A 215 -2.56 -14.40 -11.20
C VAL A 215 -3.80 -13.93 -10.44
N GLY A 216 -3.59 -13.12 -9.40
CA GLY A 216 -4.66 -12.48 -8.67
C GLY A 216 -5.16 -11.22 -9.39
N GLU A 217 -6.41 -10.84 -9.12
CA GLU A 217 -6.96 -9.55 -9.51
C GLU A 217 -6.83 -8.56 -8.34
N PRO A 218 -6.55 -7.27 -8.58
CA PRO A 218 -6.39 -6.27 -7.51
C PRO A 218 -7.55 -6.22 -6.51
N GLU A 219 -8.77 -6.50 -6.97
CA GLU A 219 -9.99 -6.54 -6.17
C GLU A 219 -9.97 -7.68 -5.12
N GLU A 220 -9.16 -8.72 -5.32
CA GLU A 220 -9.02 -9.81 -4.34
C GLU A 220 -8.31 -9.36 -3.05
N LEU A 221 -7.69 -8.17 -3.07
CA LEU A 221 -7.12 -7.52 -1.88
C LEU A 221 -8.16 -6.71 -1.08
N ALA A 222 -9.38 -6.53 -1.61
CA ALA A 222 -10.43 -5.71 -0.97
C ALA A 222 -10.78 -6.19 0.44
N GLY A 223 -11.03 -7.49 0.60
CA GLY A 223 -11.46 -8.07 1.88
C GLY A 223 -10.44 -7.87 2.99
N ILE A 224 -9.17 -8.18 2.74
CA ILE A 224 -8.09 -8.01 3.71
C ILE A 224 -7.83 -6.53 4.03
N THR A 225 -7.95 -5.64 3.03
CA THR A 225 -7.80 -4.19 3.22
C THR A 225 -8.85 -3.65 4.19
N VAL A 226 -10.13 -3.98 3.97
CA VAL A 226 -11.22 -3.57 4.86
C VAL A 226 -11.07 -4.20 6.25
N TYR A 227 -10.66 -5.48 6.35
CA TYR A 227 -10.38 -6.13 7.62
C TYR A 227 -9.34 -5.36 8.42
N LEU A 228 -8.17 -5.08 7.83
CA LEU A 228 -7.07 -4.40 8.50
C LEU A 228 -7.40 -2.95 8.88
N ALA A 229 -8.17 -2.26 8.04
CA ALA A 229 -8.62 -0.89 8.27
C ALA A 229 -9.64 -0.77 9.41
N SER A 230 -10.40 -1.81 9.70
CA SER A 230 -11.59 -1.80 10.55
C SER A 230 -11.33 -2.32 11.97
N ASP A 231 -12.37 -2.23 12.83
CA ASP A 231 -12.35 -2.76 14.19
C ASP A 231 -12.38 -4.31 14.22
N ALA A 232 -12.63 -4.97 13.09
CA ALA A 232 -12.54 -6.42 12.97
C ALA A 232 -11.11 -6.94 13.24
N SER A 233 -10.09 -6.11 12.99
CA SER A 233 -8.69 -6.41 13.22
C SER A 233 -8.13 -5.84 14.53
N SER A 234 -8.97 -5.64 15.55
CA SER A 234 -8.58 -4.98 16.82
C SER A 234 -7.44 -5.69 17.58
N PHE A 235 -7.19 -6.96 17.30
CA PHE A 235 -6.09 -7.75 17.92
C PHE A 235 -5.06 -8.23 16.88
N THR A 236 -5.04 -7.60 15.70
CA THR A 236 -4.09 -7.90 14.61
C THR A 236 -3.02 -6.84 14.55
N GLN A 237 -1.76 -7.20 14.86
CA GLN A 237 -0.67 -6.26 14.99
C GLN A 237 0.65 -6.86 14.51
N GLY A 238 1.39 -6.15 13.65
CA GLY A 238 2.68 -6.57 13.11
C GLY A 238 2.62 -7.77 12.19
N SER A 239 1.44 -8.13 11.71
CA SER A 239 1.22 -9.29 10.84
C SER A 239 1.47 -8.93 9.38
N VAL A 240 1.94 -9.93 8.63
CA VAL A 240 2.10 -9.88 7.16
C VAL A 240 1.18 -10.93 6.56
N PHE A 241 0.28 -10.50 5.71
CA PHE A 241 -0.74 -11.36 5.10
C PHE A 241 -0.39 -11.62 3.64
N ASN A 242 0.00 -12.86 3.33
CA ASN A 242 0.25 -13.30 1.97
C ASN A 242 -1.07 -13.51 1.23
N ILE A 243 -1.25 -12.80 0.10
CA ILE A 243 -2.38 -12.94 -0.80
C ILE A 243 -1.79 -13.24 -2.18
N ASP A 244 -1.40 -14.47 -2.40
CA ASP A 244 -0.45 -14.84 -3.46
C ASP A 244 -0.81 -16.14 -4.22
N GLY A 245 -2.01 -16.67 -4.05
CA GLY A 245 -2.43 -17.91 -4.69
C GLY A 245 -1.60 -19.13 -4.30
N GLY A 246 -0.86 -19.06 -3.17
CA GLY A 246 0.01 -20.12 -2.67
C GLY A 246 1.46 -20.05 -3.16
N TYR A 247 1.85 -18.99 -3.87
CA TYR A 247 3.20 -18.83 -4.43
C TYR A 247 4.30 -18.98 -3.38
N SER A 248 4.13 -18.43 -2.17
CA SER A 248 5.10 -18.51 -1.09
C SER A 248 5.01 -19.80 -0.25
N ALA A 249 4.08 -20.71 -0.56
CA ALA A 249 3.94 -21.99 0.12
C ALA A 249 4.78 -23.12 -0.49
N LEU A 250 5.52 -22.85 -1.59
CA LEU A 250 6.34 -23.81 -2.34
C LEU A 250 7.81 -23.78 -1.94
#